data_2e1ad9c4789869bd66bacdb76b2526da
#
_entry.id   2e1ad9c4789869bd66bacdb76b2526da
#
_cell.length_a   1.000
_cell.length_b   1.000
_cell.length_c   1.000
_cell.angle_alpha   90.00
_cell.angle_beta   90.00
_cell.angle_gamma   90.00
#
_symmetry.space_group_name_H-M   'P 1'
#
loop_
_entity.id
_entity.type
_entity.pdbx_description
1 polymer ?
#
loop_
_entity_poly.entity_id
_entity_poly.type
_entity_poly.pdbx_seq_one_letter_code
_entity_poly.pdbx_strand_id
1 'polypeptide(L)'
;MNQRVVIDPITRIEGHLRVEVEVDENNVVQKAWSSSTLWRGIEVILKGRTPMDVGLIVQRICGVCTYSHYRCGTEAVENALGMKIPLNARYLRSLMHTSLFMHDHIVHFYHLHGLDWVDVVSALSADPAKAAQVALKYTDKPIAAGEGELRAVQERVKGFVETGKLGPFANAYWGNGTYKFTPEQNLIALSHYLKALEVQRVAAEMMAIFGGKQPHPQSLVVGGVTSVRDMLSPARLQEWKQKHAIVADFIERGYKADIVMAAEAFGGEASVLGGVNIKSFMATNDFVTADGEYLFEQGVILKGDLAGVSDINPDLIAEDVTHAWYKADKPQHPYDGTTIPDYTGFVERDTVYGKLPTLDGDNKYSWVKSPRYQGEPVEVGPLACLLVNYARGNQVVVDAVNGLLQRTGLPIEALFTTLGRTAARMLQTSIVAKEGLRTFDALLTNIQSDDGTYIKPELDSNKEYVGHAMIEAPRGMLSHWIRIKGGLVENYQAVVPTTWNAGPVDAKGQMGPYEASLIGLKLEDPAKPLEVIRIIHSFDPCMACAVHVMDYKGQSLGEFRIDPNAR
;
A
#
# COMPACT_ATOMS: atom_id res chain seq x y z
N MET A 1 -23.57 6.02 -27.23
CA MET A 1 -23.34 4.59 -26.79
C MET A 1 -22.20 4.60 -25.83
N ASN A 2 -22.30 3.86 -24.75
CA ASN A 2 -21.20 3.74 -23.80
C ASN A 2 -20.00 3.08 -24.46
N GLN A 3 -18.80 3.59 -24.17
CA GLN A 3 -17.55 3.06 -24.69
C GLN A 3 -16.77 2.33 -23.58
N ARG A 4 -16.20 1.18 -23.90
CA ARG A 4 -15.34 0.40 -22.98
C ARG A 4 -13.89 0.83 -23.13
N VAL A 5 -13.28 1.29 -22.05
CA VAL A 5 -11.85 1.59 -21.93
C VAL A 5 -11.20 0.46 -21.17
N VAL A 6 -10.12 -0.11 -21.71
CA VAL A 6 -9.37 -1.22 -21.11
C VAL A 6 -7.96 -0.73 -20.78
N ILE A 7 -7.54 -0.91 -19.54
CA ILE A 7 -6.20 -0.57 -19.06
C ILE A 7 -5.57 -1.86 -18.52
N ASP A 8 -4.71 -2.49 -19.33
CA ASP A 8 -4.11 -3.79 -19.05
C ASP A 8 -2.70 -3.89 -19.64
N PRO A 9 -1.69 -3.97 -18.79
CA PRO A 9 -1.73 -3.89 -17.34
C PRO A 9 -1.78 -2.44 -16.81
N ILE A 10 -2.25 -2.25 -15.58
CA ILE A 10 -1.88 -1.06 -14.79
C ILE A 10 -0.40 -1.20 -14.47
N THR A 11 0.42 -0.26 -14.94
CA THR A 11 1.87 -0.24 -14.70
C THR A 11 2.23 0.49 -13.39
N ARG A 12 3.48 0.44 -12.97
CA ARG A 12 3.98 1.09 -11.74
C ARG A 12 3.22 0.69 -10.47
N ILE A 13 2.92 -0.60 -10.36
CA ILE A 13 2.34 -1.26 -9.19
C ILE A 13 3.11 -2.54 -8.88
N GLU A 14 2.80 -3.18 -7.77
CA GLU A 14 3.23 -4.54 -7.53
C GLU A 14 2.18 -5.54 -8.08
N GLY A 15 2.62 -6.49 -8.91
CA GLY A 15 1.77 -7.56 -9.46
C GLY A 15 0.98 -7.17 -10.72
N HIS A 16 -0.12 -7.87 -10.98
CA HIS A 16 -0.87 -7.81 -12.23
C HIS A 16 -2.31 -7.34 -12.00
N LEU A 17 -2.60 -6.11 -12.40
CA LEU A 17 -3.92 -5.50 -12.31
C LEU A 17 -4.41 -5.06 -13.69
N ARG A 18 -5.62 -5.44 -14.01
CA ARG A 18 -6.41 -4.93 -15.12
C ARG A 18 -7.55 -4.09 -14.57
N VAL A 19 -7.78 -2.93 -15.16
CA VAL A 19 -8.95 -2.08 -14.86
C VAL A 19 -9.68 -1.80 -16.15
N GLU A 20 -10.99 -1.91 -16.11
CA GLU A 20 -11.86 -1.55 -17.21
C GLU A 20 -12.92 -0.56 -16.72
N VAL A 21 -13.22 0.43 -17.54
CA VAL A 21 -14.32 1.37 -17.27
C VAL A 21 -15.21 1.50 -18.49
N GLU A 22 -16.48 1.78 -18.26
CA GLU A 22 -17.46 2.10 -19.28
C GLU A 22 -17.83 3.57 -19.14
N VAL A 23 -17.58 4.37 -20.18
CA VAL A 23 -17.83 5.81 -20.19
C VAL A 23 -19.02 6.13 -21.09
N ASP A 24 -19.76 7.16 -20.71
CA ASP A 24 -20.86 7.73 -21.52
C ASP A 24 -20.34 8.65 -22.63
N GLU A 25 -21.24 9.31 -23.34
CA GLU A 25 -20.94 10.26 -24.43
C GLU A 25 -20.20 11.53 -23.95
N ASN A 26 -20.19 11.81 -22.65
CA ASN A 26 -19.47 12.93 -22.05
C ASN A 26 -18.13 12.49 -21.42
N ASN A 27 -17.69 11.26 -21.67
CA ASN A 27 -16.50 10.61 -21.08
C ASN A 27 -16.59 10.45 -19.56
N VAL A 28 -17.79 10.34 -18.99
CA VAL A 28 -18.00 10.09 -17.55
C VAL A 28 -18.14 8.60 -17.28
N VAL A 29 -17.37 8.09 -16.33
CA VAL A 29 -17.37 6.67 -15.95
C VAL A 29 -18.71 6.29 -15.29
N GLN A 30 -19.40 5.35 -15.91
CA GLN A 30 -20.69 4.80 -15.46
C GLN A 30 -20.54 3.45 -14.78
N LYS A 31 -19.57 2.64 -15.22
CA LYS A 31 -19.24 1.33 -14.63
C LYS A 31 -17.73 1.14 -14.59
N ALA A 32 -17.27 0.38 -13.61
CA ALA A 32 -15.86 0.05 -13.45
C ALA A 32 -15.70 -1.40 -12.97
N TRP A 33 -14.60 -2.03 -13.37
CA TRP A 33 -14.22 -3.38 -12.97
C TRP A 33 -12.71 -3.42 -12.71
N SER A 34 -12.32 -4.03 -11.62
CA SER A 34 -10.93 -4.29 -11.29
C SER A 34 -10.66 -5.80 -11.19
N SER A 35 -9.60 -6.26 -11.83
CA SER A 35 -9.27 -7.67 -11.89
C SER A 35 -7.80 -7.90 -11.62
N SER A 36 -7.48 -8.77 -10.67
CA SER A 36 -6.17 -9.42 -10.70
C SER A 36 -6.21 -10.55 -11.71
N THR A 37 -5.20 -10.56 -12.57
CA THR A 37 -5.06 -11.57 -13.64
C THR A 37 -4.04 -12.66 -13.30
N LEU A 38 -3.51 -12.66 -12.06
CA LEU A 38 -2.53 -13.62 -11.55
C LEU A 38 -3.05 -14.33 -10.29
N TRP A 39 -2.79 -15.62 -10.14
CA TRP A 39 -3.07 -16.44 -8.95
C TRP A 39 -1.90 -17.37 -8.58
N ARG A 40 -1.47 -17.61 -7.30
CA ARG A 40 -0.28 -18.42 -6.89
C ARG A 40 -0.51 -19.48 -5.80
N GLY A 41 -1.62 -19.50 -5.04
CA GLY A 41 -2.01 -20.55 -4.07
C GLY A 41 -1.18 -20.67 -2.79
N ILE A 42 -0.62 -19.60 -2.25
CA ILE A 42 0.18 -19.66 -1.03
C ILE A 42 -0.62 -20.25 0.14
N GLU A 43 -1.91 -19.92 0.25
CA GLU A 43 -2.81 -20.46 1.27
C GLU A 43 -2.92 -22.00 1.18
N VAL A 44 -2.92 -22.55 -0.04
CA VAL A 44 -2.95 -23.99 -0.30
C VAL A 44 -1.59 -24.64 0.01
N ILE A 45 -0.49 -23.95 -0.36
CA ILE A 45 0.89 -24.41 -0.12
C ILE A 45 1.18 -24.60 1.38
N LEU A 46 0.55 -23.81 2.23
CA LEU A 46 0.75 -23.87 3.68
C LEU A 46 0.12 -25.10 4.35
N LYS A 47 -0.91 -25.70 3.76
CA LYS A 47 -1.56 -26.89 4.31
C LYS A 47 -0.57 -28.05 4.46
N GLY A 48 -0.55 -28.64 5.64
CA GLY A 48 0.37 -29.73 6.00
C GLY A 48 1.80 -29.28 6.34
N ARG A 49 2.10 -27.97 6.36
CA ARG A 49 3.39 -27.46 6.81
C ARG A 49 3.43 -27.29 8.32
N THR A 50 4.65 -27.24 8.88
CA THR A 50 4.80 -26.87 10.29
C THR A 50 4.41 -25.42 10.52
N PRO A 51 3.70 -25.08 11.61
CA PRO A 51 3.38 -23.69 11.94
C PRO A 51 4.63 -22.79 12.08
N MET A 52 5.77 -23.37 12.48
CA MET A 52 7.03 -22.62 12.66
C MET A 52 7.57 -22.02 11.35
N ASP A 53 7.22 -22.58 10.19
CA ASP A 53 7.69 -22.12 8.88
C ASP A 53 6.71 -21.14 8.22
N VAL A 54 5.53 -20.90 8.79
CA VAL A 54 4.48 -20.06 8.21
C VAL A 54 5.02 -18.68 7.83
N GLY A 55 5.67 -17.98 8.76
CA GLY A 55 6.23 -16.65 8.49
C GLY A 55 7.21 -16.65 7.32
N LEU A 56 8.10 -17.65 7.23
CA LEU A 56 9.06 -17.78 6.15
C LEU A 56 8.41 -18.02 4.78
N ILE A 57 7.28 -18.72 4.75
CA ILE A 57 6.55 -19.00 3.51
C ILE A 57 5.73 -17.77 3.09
N VAL A 58 4.93 -17.20 4.01
CA VAL A 58 4.01 -16.10 3.67
C VAL A 58 4.73 -14.80 3.30
N GLN A 59 5.97 -14.59 3.75
CA GLN A 59 6.73 -13.42 3.28
C GLN A 59 6.96 -13.44 1.75
N ARG A 60 6.82 -14.60 1.08
CA ARG A 60 6.91 -14.75 -0.38
C ARG A 60 5.62 -14.39 -1.10
N ILE A 61 4.57 -14.07 -0.36
CA ILE A 61 3.35 -13.49 -0.94
C ILE A 61 3.70 -12.24 -1.75
N CYS A 62 4.56 -11.37 -1.20
CA CYS A 62 4.93 -10.10 -1.83
C CYS A 62 6.45 -9.89 -1.84
N GLY A 63 6.96 -9.27 -2.90
CA GLY A 63 8.36 -8.85 -3.00
C GLY A 63 8.63 -7.44 -2.44
N VAL A 64 7.59 -6.65 -2.15
CA VAL A 64 7.67 -5.29 -1.60
C VAL A 64 7.40 -5.30 -0.09
N CYS A 65 6.17 -5.61 0.34
CA CYS A 65 5.77 -5.66 1.76
C CYS A 65 6.14 -6.99 2.44
N THR A 66 7.31 -7.51 2.18
CA THR A 66 7.76 -8.84 2.63
C THR A 66 7.72 -9.00 4.14
N TYR A 67 8.16 -7.97 4.86
CA TYR A 67 8.17 -7.96 6.31
C TYR A 67 6.76 -8.01 6.91
N SER A 68 5.79 -7.28 6.34
CA SER A 68 4.42 -7.26 6.88
C SER A 68 3.80 -8.67 6.88
N HIS A 69 3.93 -9.41 5.76
CA HIS A 69 3.45 -10.79 5.71
C HIS A 69 4.21 -11.70 6.66
N TYR A 70 5.54 -11.54 6.76
CA TYR A 70 6.35 -12.31 7.69
C TYR A 70 5.89 -12.12 9.12
N ARG A 71 5.75 -10.85 9.55
CA ARG A 71 5.30 -10.49 10.88
C ARG A 71 3.88 -11.00 11.15
N CYS A 72 2.93 -10.68 10.29
CA CYS A 72 1.53 -11.07 10.47
C CYS A 72 1.35 -12.60 10.54
N GLY A 73 2.03 -13.36 9.67
CA GLY A 73 1.99 -14.82 9.70
C GLY A 73 2.64 -15.41 10.95
N THR A 74 3.73 -14.83 11.43
CA THR A 74 4.38 -15.25 12.68
C THR A 74 3.49 -14.96 13.89
N GLU A 75 2.91 -13.74 13.96
CA GLU A 75 2.00 -13.34 15.04
C GLU A 75 0.69 -14.15 15.04
N ALA A 76 0.19 -14.57 13.88
CA ALA A 76 -0.99 -15.45 13.82
C ALA A 76 -0.73 -16.82 14.50
N VAL A 77 0.47 -17.37 14.33
CA VAL A 77 0.88 -18.61 15.05
C VAL A 77 1.06 -18.34 16.54
N GLU A 78 1.74 -17.26 16.92
CA GLU A 78 1.93 -16.87 18.32
C GLU A 78 0.59 -16.69 19.05
N ASN A 79 -0.36 -16.02 18.42
CA ASN A 79 -1.71 -15.82 18.97
C ASN A 79 -2.48 -17.15 19.08
N ALA A 80 -2.36 -18.05 18.10
CA ALA A 80 -2.94 -19.39 18.17
C ALA A 80 -2.38 -20.19 19.36
N LEU A 81 -1.09 -20.06 19.67
CA LEU A 81 -0.42 -20.70 20.79
C LEU A 81 -0.58 -19.95 22.14
N GLY A 82 -1.23 -18.78 22.13
CA GLY A 82 -1.41 -17.94 23.33
C GLY A 82 -0.10 -17.34 23.87
N MET A 83 0.88 -17.11 23.01
CA MET A 83 2.20 -16.63 23.39
C MET A 83 2.23 -15.11 23.61
N LYS A 84 3.06 -14.69 24.59
CA LYS A 84 3.43 -13.28 24.81
C LYS A 84 4.94 -13.14 24.62
N ILE A 85 5.36 -12.52 23.53
CA ILE A 85 6.78 -12.35 23.23
C ILE A 85 7.42 -11.26 24.09
N PRO A 86 8.76 -11.30 24.29
CA PRO A 86 9.49 -10.27 25.05
C PRO A 86 9.32 -8.85 24.48
N LEU A 87 9.40 -7.86 25.37
CA LEU A 87 9.23 -6.44 24.98
C LEU A 87 10.28 -5.98 23.96
N ASN A 88 11.55 -6.40 24.10
CA ASN A 88 12.57 -6.11 23.10
C ASN A 88 12.24 -6.67 21.71
N ALA A 89 11.63 -7.86 21.65
CA ALA A 89 11.17 -8.42 20.38
C ALA A 89 10.05 -7.56 19.77
N ARG A 90 9.12 -7.04 20.58
CA ARG A 90 8.08 -6.12 20.12
C ARG A 90 8.69 -4.81 19.60
N TYR A 91 9.65 -4.22 20.31
CA TYR A 91 10.36 -3.02 19.87
C TYR A 91 11.12 -3.26 18.56
N LEU A 92 11.89 -4.33 18.45
CA LEU A 92 12.65 -4.66 17.24
C LEU A 92 11.71 -4.90 16.04
N ARG A 93 10.58 -5.58 16.25
CA ARG A 93 9.55 -5.75 15.21
C ARG A 93 8.98 -4.40 14.78
N SER A 94 8.71 -3.49 15.72
CA SER A 94 8.22 -2.14 15.42
C SER A 94 9.27 -1.32 14.65
N LEU A 95 10.55 -1.39 14.99
CA LEU A 95 11.64 -0.69 14.28
C LEU A 95 11.86 -1.21 12.87
N MET A 96 11.75 -2.52 12.66
CA MET A 96 11.75 -3.10 11.31
C MET A 96 10.53 -2.64 10.51
N HIS A 97 9.36 -2.56 11.15
CA HIS A 97 8.15 -2.07 10.49
C HIS A 97 8.23 -0.58 10.14
N THR A 98 8.78 0.24 11.05
CA THR A 98 9.11 1.64 10.78
C THR A 98 9.99 1.78 9.53
N SER A 99 11.04 0.96 9.44
CA SER A 99 11.94 0.95 8.28
C SER A 99 11.21 0.61 6.99
N LEU A 100 10.28 -0.37 7.03
CA LEU A 100 9.45 -0.74 5.89
C LEU A 100 8.51 0.41 5.48
N PHE A 101 7.82 1.04 6.43
CA PHE A 101 6.88 2.13 6.12
C PHE A 101 7.59 3.33 5.48
N MET A 102 8.73 3.75 6.04
CA MET A 102 9.54 4.82 5.47
C MET A 102 10.01 4.47 4.06
N HIS A 103 10.43 3.22 3.81
CA HIS A 103 10.83 2.73 2.50
C HIS A 103 9.65 2.70 1.52
N ASP A 104 8.59 1.96 1.84
CA ASP A 104 7.49 1.66 0.92
C ASP A 104 6.73 2.93 0.53
N HIS A 105 6.47 3.83 1.48
CA HIS A 105 5.74 5.07 1.17
C HIS A 105 6.54 6.06 0.33
N ILE A 106 7.87 6.13 0.51
CA ILE A 106 8.75 6.92 -0.35
C ILE A 106 8.77 6.33 -1.76
N VAL A 107 8.98 5.01 -1.88
CA VAL A 107 8.96 4.31 -3.17
C VAL A 107 7.62 4.52 -3.88
N HIS A 108 6.51 4.34 -3.16
CA HIS A 108 5.19 4.51 -3.73
C HIS A 108 4.99 5.94 -4.25
N PHE A 109 5.15 6.94 -3.40
CA PHE A 109 4.84 8.32 -3.79
C PHE A 109 5.69 8.78 -4.97
N TYR A 110 7.01 8.55 -4.94
CA TYR A 110 7.90 9.05 -5.98
C TYR A 110 7.92 8.17 -7.23
N HIS A 111 8.11 6.84 -7.07
CA HIS A 111 8.43 5.97 -8.20
C HIS A 111 7.21 5.26 -8.81
N LEU A 112 6.12 5.11 -8.05
CA LEU A 112 4.90 4.47 -8.53
C LEU A 112 3.81 5.49 -8.89
N HIS A 113 3.59 6.49 -8.05
CA HIS A 113 2.50 7.46 -8.18
C HIS A 113 2.93 8.84 -8.72
N GLY A 114 4.19 9.22 -8.56
CA GLY A 114 4.68 10.56 -8.88
C GLY A 114 4.45 10.99 -10.33
N LEU A 115 4.61 10.08 -11.29
CA LEU A 115 4.41 10.37 -12.71
C LEU A 115 2.94 10.59 -13.12
N ASP A 116 2.00 10.36 -12.22
CA ASP A 116 0.58 10.72 -12.42
C ASP A 116 0.32 12.22 -12.17
N TRP A 117 1.25 12.88 -11.48
CA TRP A 117 1.17 14.28 -11.08
C TRP A 117 2.18 15.17 -11.80
N VAL A 118 3.31 14.60 -12.22
CA VAL A 118 4.49 15.30 -12.74
C VAL A 118 4.62 15.09 -14.25
N ASP A 119 4.57 16.18 -15.01
CA ASP A 119 4.91 16.19 -16.44
C ASP A 119 6.42 16.40 -16.59
N VAL A 120 7.13 15.32 -16.88
CA VAL A 120 8.60 15.30 -16.99
C VAL A 120 9.09 16.18 -18.16
N VAL A 121 8.34 16.25 -19.26
CA VAL A 121 8.72 17.05 -20.45
C VAL A 121 8.56 18.53 -20.14
N SER A 122 7.52 18.92 -19.42
CA SER A 122 7.31 20.30 -18.98
C SER A 122 8.48 20.85 -18.14
N ALA A 123 9.13 20.00 -17.33
CA ALA A 123 10.29 20.38 -16.53
C ALA A 123 11.48 20.90 -17.38
N LEU A 124 11.56 20.53 -18.67
CA LEU A 124 12.63 20.99 -19.57
C LEU A 124 12.54 22.49 -19.89
N SER A 125 11.35 23.09 -19.75
CA SER A 125 11.13 24.53 -19.96
C SER A 125 11.28 25.38 -18.70
N ALA A 126 11.56 24.75 -17.54
CA ALA A 126 11.73 25.45 -16.27
C ALA A 126 13.01 26.31 -16.24
N ASP A 127 12.95 27.41 -15.49
CA ASP A 127 14.14 28.15 -15.06
C ASP A 127 14.63 27.58 -13.73
N PRO A 128 15.83 26.95 -13.67
CA PRO A 128 16.34 26.36 -12.44
C PRO A 128 16.53 27.36 -11.28
N ALA A 129 16.88 28.62 -11.56
CA ALA A 129 17.02 29.64 -10.52
C ALA A 129 15.65 30.01 -9.94
N LYS A 130 14.63 30.16 -10.79
CA LYS A 130 13.26 30.40 -10.35
C LYS A 130 12.69 29.18 -9.62
N ALA A 131 12.96 27.97 -10.09
CA ALA A 131 12.55 26.74 -9.40
C ALA A 131 13.13 26.66 -7.98
N ALA A 132 14.40 27.01 -7.78
CA ALA A 132 15.00 27.08 -6.45
C ALA A 132 14.28 28.09 -5.52
N GLN A 133 13.84 29.23 -6.05
CA GLN A 133 13.02 30.19 -5.28
C GLN A 133 11.61 29.64 -4.98
N VAL A 134 10.99 28.92 -5.93
CA VAL A 134 9.69 28.29 -5.74
C VAL A 134 9.75 27.22 -4.63
N ALA A 135 10.82 26.45 -4.52
CA ALA A 135 10.99 25.42 -3.49
C ALA A 135 10.93 26.02 -2.06
N LEU A 136 11.41 27.24 -1.86
CA LEU A 136 11.38 27.95 -0.57
C LEU A 136 9.95 28.29 -0.09
N LYS A 137 8.93 28.23 -0.96
CA LYS A 137 7.53 28.43 -0.52
C LYS A 137 7.02 27.23 0.33
N TYR A 138 7.57 26.05 0.09
CA TYR A 138 7.06 24.80 0.65
C TYR A 138 7.85 24.34 1.87
N THR A 139 9.10 24.75 1.98
CA THR A 139 9.96 24.45 3.15
C THR A 139 11.07 25.49 3.28
N ASP A 140 11.45 25.81 4.53
CA ASP A 140 12.55 26.76 4.81
C ASP A 140 13.94 26.20 4.45
N LYS A 141 14.02 24.89 4.32
CA LYS A 141 15.28 24.17 4.01
C LYS A 141 15.05 23.15 2.90
N PRO A 142 14.88 23.60 1.63
CA PRO A 142 14.70 22.69 0.51
C PRO A 142 15.83 21.65 0.42
N ILE A 143 15.50 20.43 0.00
CA ILE A 143 16.45 19.34 -0.22
C ILE A 143 16.53 19.04 -1.72
N ALA A 144 17.73 18.83 -2.27
CA ALA A 144 17.95 18.56 -3.70
C ALA A 144 17.25 19.60 -4.64
N ALA A 145 17.12 20.85 -4.21
CA ALA A 145 16.41 21.91 -4.92
C ALA A 145 17.25 23.22 -5.05
N GLY A 146 18.56 23.13 -4.89
CA GLY A 146 19.48 24.23 -5.25
C GLY A 146 19.55 24.43 -6.77
N GLU A 147 19.80 25.67 -7.23
CA GLU A 147 19.86 25.97 -8.67
C GLU A 147 20.79 25.04 -9.45
N GLY A 148 21.99 24.76 -8.92
CA GLY A 148 22.96 23.86 -9.55
C GLY A 148 22.48 22.41 -9.64
N GLU A 149 21.81 21.91 -8.59
CA GLU A 149 21.22 20.56 -8.57
C GLU A 149 20.06 20.46 -9.58
N LEU A 150 19.17 21.43 -9.60
CA LEU A 150 18.03 21.49 -10.53
C LEU A 150 18.49 21.58 -11.98
N ARG A 151 19.53 22.36 -12.27
CA ARG A 151 20.15 22.44 -13.59
C ARG A 151 20.72 21.10 -14.03
N ALA A 152 21.44 20.40 -13.14
CA ALA A 152 21.99 19.08 -13.43
C ALA A 152 20.89 18.03 -13.69
N VAL A 153 19.78 18.08 -12.96
CA VAL A 153 18.60 17.23 -13.20
C VAL A 153 17.99 17.53 -14.57
N GLN A 154 17.77 18.80 -14.90
CA GLN A 154 17.20 19.22 -16.18
C GLN A 154 18.05 18.73 -17.37
N GLU A 155 19.37 18.91 -17.33
CA GLU A 155 20.27 18.44 -18.39
C GLU A 155 20.27 16.90 -18.50
N ARG A 156 20.22 16.17 -17.38
CA ARG A 156 20.12 14.71 -17.39
C ARG A 156 18.83 14.24 -18.07
N VAL A 157 17.69 14.85 -17.78
CA VAL A 157 16.40 14.49 -18.37
C VAL A 157 16.34 14.86 -19.84
N LYS A 158 16.91 16.02 -20.21
CA LYS A 158 17.05 16.42 -21.62
C LYS A 158 17.77 15.32 -22.43
N GLY A 159 18.88 14.80 -21.92
CA GLY A 159 19.59 13.68 -22.55
C GLY A 159 18.73 12.42 -22.74
N PHE A 160 17.86 12.07 -21.80
CA PHE A 160 16.92 10.96 -21.96
C PHE A 160 15.89 11.23 -23.07
N VAL A 161 15.32 12.42 -23.09
CA VAL A 161 14.32 12.81 -24.10
C VAL A 161 14.93 12.84 -25.50
N GLU A 162 16.11 13.44 -25.68
CA GLU A 162 16.80 13.54 -26.97
C GLU A 162 17.22 12.18 -27.54
N THR A 163 17.55 11.23 -26.70
CA THR A 163 17.92 9.87 -27.14
C THR A 163 16.73 8.94 -27.36
N GLY A 164 15.51 9.37 -27.00
CA GLY A 164 14.32 8.53 -27.00
C GLY A 164 14.34 7.37 -26.02
N LYS A 165 15.35 7.31 -25.14
CA LYS A 165 15.51 6.27 -24.12
C LYS A 165 14.90 6.74 -22.79
N LEU A 166 13.59 6.85 -22.77
CA LEU A 166 12.86 7.45 -21.64
C LEU A 166 12.86 6.61 -20.35
N GLY A 167 13.18 5.31 -20.46
CA GLY A 167 13.20 4.42 -19.29
C GLY A 167 11.90 4.44 -18.50
N PRO A 168 11.94 4.69 -17.19
CA PRO A 168 10.74 4.71 -16.34
C PRO A 168 9.74 5.83 -16.71
N PHE A 169 10.17 6.84 -17.45
CA PHE A 169 9.29 7.93 -17.89
C PHE A 169 8.48 7.59 -19.15
N ALA A 170 8.72 6.46 -19.82
CA ALA A 170 8.03 6.07 -21.05
C ALA A 170 6.51 5.85 -20.86
N ASN A 171 6.07 5.53 -19.64
CA ASN A 171 4.68 5.22 -19.31
C ASN A 171 3.94 6.41 -18.69
N ALA A 172 4.14 7.62 -19.21
CA ALA A 172 3.43 8.83 -18.78
C ALA A 172 2.67 9.45 -19.96
N TYR A 173 1.59 10.15 -19.67
CA TYR A 173 0.76 10.82 -20.66
C TYR A 173 1.10 12.32 -20.73
N TRP A 174 2.35 12.66 -21.02
CA TRP A 174 2.81 14.05 -21.05
C TRP A 174 1.98 14.94 -21.97
N GLY A 175 1.71 16.16 -21.50
CA GLY A 175 0.84 17.10 -22.17
C GLY A 175 -0.65 16.85 -21.97
N ASN A 176 -1.05 15.88 -21.12
CA ASN A 176 -2.44 15.73 -20.69
C ASN A 176 -2.84 16.96 -19.87
N GLY A 177 -4.02 17.56 -20.14
CA GLY A 177 -4.49 18.79 -19.50
C GLY A 177 -4.79 18.66 -18.01
N THR A 178 -4.81 17.42 -17.47
CA THR A 178 -4.98 17.18 -16.05
C THR A 178 -3.69 17.28 -15.23
N TYR A 179 -2.51 17.48 -15.85
CA TYR A 179 -1.31 17.94 -15.17
C TYR A 179 -1.42 19.42 -14.83
N LYS A 180 -1.16 19.79 -13.57
CA LYS A 180 -1.36 21.17 -13.08
C LYS A 180 -0.09 21.84 -12.55
N PHE A 181 1.00 21.12 -12.41
CA PHE A 181 2.26 21.70 -11.97
C PHE A 181 2.84 22.65 -13.03
N THR A 182 3.38 23.77 -12.58
CA THR A 182 4.21 24.65 -13.42
C THR A 182 5.50 23.94 -13.82
N PRO A 183 6.22 24.41 -14.88
CA PRO A 183 7.52 23.83 -15.23
C PRO A 183 8.49 23.78 -14.04
N GLU A 184 8.54 24.81 -13.21
CA GLU A 184 9.41 24.87 -12.04
C GLU A 184 9.00 23.84 -10.97
N GLN A 185 7.69 23.67 -10.71
CA GLN A 185 7.19 22.64 -9.80
C GLN A 185 7.49 21.23 -10.31
N ASN A 186 7.33 20.99 -11.62
CA ASN A 186 7.70 19.73 -12.26
C ASN A 186 9.20 19.43 -12.09
N LEU A 187 10.08 20.44 -12.24
CA LEU A 187 11.52 20.26 -12.08
C LEU A 187 11.90 19.94 -10.62
N ILE A 188 11.27 20.58 -9.62
CA ILE A 188 11.46 20.28 -8.20
C ILE A 188 11.04 18.84 -7.91
N ALA A 189 9.82 18.45 -8.31
CA ALA A 189 9.30 17.12 -8.08
C ALA A 189 10.15 16.03 -8.75
N LEU A 190 10.67 16.29 -9.95
CA LEU A 190 11.58 15.40 -10.66
C LEU A 190 12.94 15.27 -9.96
N SER A 191 13.46 16.34 -9.38
CA SER A 191 14.67 16.29 -8.55
C SER A 191 14.46 15.43 -7.31
N HIS A 192 13.31 15.58 -6.63
CA HIS A 192 12.96 14.76 -5.49
C HIS A 192 12.72 13.29 -5.88
N TYR A 193 12.16 13.01 -7.06
CA TYR A 193 12.06 11.64 -7.60
C TYR A 193 13.44 10.97 -7.68
N LEU A 194 14.45 11.68 -8.21
CA LEU A 194 15.82 11.15 -8.29
C LEU A 194 16.47 11.01 -6.91
N LYS A 195 16.23 11.97 -6.00
CA LYS A 195 16.73 11.90 -4.62
C LYS A 195 16.11 10.74 -3.84
N ALA A 196 14.84 10.46 -4.07
CA ALA A 196 14.13 9.34 -3.46
C ALA A 196 14.74 7.97 -3.82
N LEU A 197 15.37 7.80 -5.00
CA LEU A 197 16.10 6.57 -5.35
C LEU A 197 17.28 6.30 -4.41
N GLU A 198 17.94 7.34 -3.91
CA GLU A 198 19.01 7.20 -2.92
C GLU A 198 18.45 6.92 -1.52
N VAL A 199 17.43 7.68 -1.14
CA VAL A 199 16.84 7.63 0.21
C VAL A 199 16.16 6.28 0.48
N GLN A 200 15.43 5.72 -0.49
CA GLN A 200 14.79 4.41 -0.35
C GLN A 200 15.83 3.29 -0.10
N ARG A 201 17.01 3.38 -0.71
CA ARG A 201 18.11 2.45 -0.44
C ARG A 201 18.57 2.53 1.03
N VAL A 202 18.68 3.75 1.58
CA VAL A 202 19.05 3.94 2.98
C VAL A 202 17.99 3.35 3.92
N ALA A 203 16.70 3.53 3.60
CA ALA A 203 15.60 2.92 4.35
C ALA A 203 15.63 1.38 4.29
N ALA A 204 15.96 0.79 3.14
CA ALA A 204 16.15 -0.66 3.00
C ALA A 204 17.33 -1.17 3.84
N GLU A 205 18.42 -0.41 3.93
CA GLU A 205 19.56 -0.73 4.79
C GLU A 205 19.19 -0.69 6.29
N MET A 206 18.29 0.21 6.72
CA MET A 206 17.76 0.21 8.10
C MET A 206 17.08 -1.12 8.45
N MET A 207 16.23 -1.63 7.54
CA MET A 207 15.60 -2.93 7.70
C MET A 207 16.65 -4.04 7.83
N ALA A 208 17.69 -4.02 7.00
CA ALA A 208 18.73 -5.05 6.98
C ALA A 208 19.55 -5.13 8.29
N ILE A 209 19.63 -4.05 9.07
CA ILE A 209 20.35 -4.02 10.34
C ILE A 209 19.76 -5.03 11.33
N PHE A 210 18.45 -5.00 11.55
CA PHE A 210 17.76 -5.92 12.47
C PHE A 210 17.14 -7.12 11.76
N GLY A 211 16.79 -6.99 10.49
CA GLY A 211 16.17 -8.04 9.69
C GLY A 211 17.16 -9.00 9.01
N GLY A 212 18.46 -8.64 8.99
CA GLY A 212 19.51 -9.39 8.31
C GLY A 212 19.62 -9.12 6.81
N LYS A 213 18.52 -8.74 6.16
CA LYS A 213 18.46 -8.31 4.76
C LYS A 213 17.12 -7.60 4.45
N GLN A 214 17.05 -6.95 3.29
CA GLN A 214 15.86 -6.42 2.63
C GLN A 214 16.00 -6.68 1.11
N PRO A 215 14.97 -7.23 0.41
CA PRO A 215 13.72 -7.76 0.93
C PRO A 215 13.86 -9.14 1.60
N HIS A 216 12.75 -9.64 2.16
CA HIS A 216 12.65 -10.93 2.84
C HIS A 216 13.58 -11.06 4.05
N PRO A 217 13.38 -10.29 5.13
CA PRO A 217 14.16 -10.41 6.36
C PRO A 217 14.13 -11.83 6.94
N GLN A 218 15.08 -12.14 7.82
CA GLN A 218 15.33 -13.49 8.31
C GLN A 218 15.28 -13.61 9.83
N SER A 219 15.13 -12.50 10.55
CA SER A 219 15.30 -12.45 12.00
C SER A 219 14.04 -12.74 12.81
N LEU A 220 12.86 -12.82 12.18
CA LEU A 220 11.63 -13.18 12.89
C LEU A 220 11.54 -14.68 13.07
N VAL A 221 11.06 -15.09 14.25
CA VAL A 221 10.74 -16.47 14.58
C VAL A 221 9.48 -16.49 15.43
N VAL A 222 8.72 -17.58 15.42
CA VAL A 222 7.63 -17.76 16.37
C VAL A 222 8.20 -17.72 17.79
N GLY A 223 7.77 -16.77 18.58
CA GLY A 223 8.28 -16.51 19.93
C GLY A 223 9.20 -15.29 20.06
N GLY A 224 9.49 -14.56 18.95
CA GLY A 224 10.28 -13.33 19.03
C GLY A 224 11.14 -13.03 17.81
N VAL A 225 12.41 -12.66 18.05
CA VAL A 225 13.42 -12.31 17.03
C VAL A 225 14.79 -12.89 17.38
N THR A 226 15.63 -13.09 16.35
CA THR A 226 17.00 -13.66 16.50
C THR A 226 18.10 -12.61 16.44
N SER A 227 17.78 -11.32 16.30
CA SER A 227 18.74 -10.22 16.10
C SER A 227 19.33 -9.65 17.40
N VAL A 228 19.48 -10.48 18.43
CA VAL A 228 20.00 -10.06 19.75
C VAL A 228 21.41 -9.45 19.67
N ARG A 229 22.27 -9.98 18.80
CA ARG A 229 23.62 -9.43 18.62
C ARG A 229 23.63 -8.04 18.01
N ASP A 230 22.74 -7.77 17.06
CA ASP A 230 22.60 -6.45 16.44
C ASP A 230 21.99 -5.46 17.43
N MET A 231 21.01 -5.89 18.23
CA MET A 231 20.42 -5.09 19.30
C MET A 231 21.43 -4.67 20.37
N LEU A 232 22.40 -5.53 20.70
CA LEU A 232 23.43 -5.26 21.71
C LEU A 232 24.69 -4.61 21.12
N SER A 233 24.77 -4.38 19.81
CA SER A 233 25.91 -3.76 19.15
C SER A 233 25.79 -2.24 19.07
N PRO A 234 26.62 -1.45 19.79
CA PRO A 234 26.59 0.02 19.71
C PRO A 234 26.79 0.54 18.28
N ALA A 235 27.62 -0.13 17.47
CA ALA A 235 27.87 0.27 16.09
C ALA A 235 26.62 0.10 15.21
N ARG A 236 25.88 -1.02 15.35
CA ARG A 236 24.64 -1.28 14.61
C ARG A 236 23.53 -0.34 15.03
N LEU A 237 23.39 -0.07 16.32
CA LEU A 237 22.43 0.88 16.86
C LEU A 237 22.70 2.30 16.34
N GLN A 238 23.96 2.74 16.37
CA GLN A 238 24.36 4.04 15.83
C GLN A 238 24.14 4.12 14.31
N GLU A 239 24.43 3.06 13.56
CA GLU A 239 24.20 2.98 12.12
C GLU A 239 22.70 3.13 11.81
N TRP A 240 21.82 2.42 12.52
CA TRP A 240 20.37 2.55 12.34
C TRP A 240 19.90 3.98 12.59
N LYS A 241 20.33 4.60 13.70
CA LYS A 241 19.95 5.97 14.06
C LYS A 241 20.39 7.01 13.03
N GLN A 242 21.60 6.86 12.48
CA GLN A 242 22.10 7.75 11.42
C GLN A 242 21.30 7.60 10.11
N LYS A 243 21.01 6.37 9.70
CA LYS A 243 20.18 6.11 8.51
C LYS A 243 18.75 6.62 8.68
N HIS A 244 18.16 6.39 9.86
CA HIS A 244 16.85 6.92 10.19
C HIS A 244 16.81 8.45 10.05
N ALA A 245 17.81 9.16 10.58
CA ALA A 245 17.89 10.62 10.47
C ALA A 245 17.91 11.13 9.02
N ILE A 246 18.64 10.43 8.12
CA ILE A 246 18.70 10.76 6.69
C ILE A 246 17.30 10.61 6.04
N VAL A 247 16.63 9.50 6.31
CA VAL A 247 15.31 9.22 5.71
C VAL A 247 14.24 10.14 6.29
N ALA A 248 14.26 10.38 7.60
CA ALA A 248 13.34 11.30 8.27
C ALA A 248 13.50 12.75 7.80
N ASP A 249 14.74 13.21 7.56
CA ASP A 249 15.02 14.53 7.00
C ASP A 249 14.39 14.69 5.59
N PHE A 250 14.50 13.67 4.75
CA PHE A 250 13.86 13.68 3.43
C PHE A 250 12.34 13.67 3.51
N ILE A 251 11.76 12.93 4.46
CA ILE A 251 10.29 12.91 4.66
C ILE A 251 9.79 14.31 5.02
N GLU A 252 10.44 15.01 5.97
CA GLU A 252 9.99 16.32 6.44
C GLU A 252 10.27 17.46 5.43
N ARG A 253 11.40 17.41 4.72
CA ARG A 253 11.86 18.51 3.85
C ARG A 253 11.56 18.31 2.37
N GLY A 254 11.42 17.06 1.92
CA GLY A 254 11.07 16.69 0.54
C GLY A 254 9.62 16.25 0.45
N TYR A 255 9.29 15.08 1.00
CA TYR A 255 7.98 14.46 0.80
C TYR A 255 6.82 15.34 1.28
N LYS A 256 6.93 15.92 2.47
CA LYS A 256 5.90 16.84 3.02
C LYS A 256 5.78 18.12 2.19
N ALA A 257 6.92 18.67 1.72
CA ALA A 257 6.92 19.84 0.86
C ALA A 257 6.22 19.56 -0.49
N ASP A 258 6.43 18.39 -1.08
CA ASP A 258 5.78 17.98 -2.34
C ASP A 258 4.28 17.80 -2.18
N ILE A 259 3.80 17.28 -1.04
CA ILE A 259 2.36 17.21 -0.75
C ILE A 259 1.74 18.61 -0.63
N VAL A 260 2.41 19.56 0.04
CA VAL A 260 1.93 20.96 0.13
C VAL A 260 1.92 21.60 -1.26
N MET A 261 2.93 21.34 -2.08
CA MET A 261 3.00 21.80 -3.48
C MET A 261 1.87 21.20 -4.33
N ALA A 262 1.57 19.91 -4.17
CA ALA A 262 0.46 19.26 -4.84
C ALA A 262 -0.90 19.82 -4.37
N ALA A 263 -1.05 20.10 -3.09
CA ALA A 263 -2.25 20.72 -2.54
C ALA A 263 -2.49 22.14 -3.09
N GLU A 264 -1.45 22.92 -3.30
CA GLU A 264 -1.55 24.24 -3.97
C GLU A 264 -2.01 24.10 -5.42
N ALA A 265 -1.41 23.15 -6.17
CA ALA A 265 -1.68 23.00 -7.59
C ALA A 265 -3.03 22.32 -7.91
N PHE A 266 -3.44 21.37 -7.10
CA PHE A 266 -4.60 20.51 -7.36
C PHE A 266 -5.75 20.68 -6.34
N GLY A 267 -5.54 21.37 -5.24
CA GLY A 267 -6.50 21.44 -4.13
C GLY A 267 -7.84 22.07 -4.50
N GLY A 268 -7.84 23.06 -5.40
CA GLY A 268 -9.05 23.68 -5.93
C GLY A 268 -9.93 22.76 -6.78
N GLU A 269 -9.34 21.70 -7.33
CA GLU A 269 -10.00 20.69 -8.17
C GLU A 269 -10.02 19.31 -7.49
N ALA A 270 -9.76 19.24 -6.18
CA ALA A 270 -9.64 17.97 -5.47
C ALA A 270 -10.86 17.05 -5.64
N SER A 271 -12.07 17.62 -5.71
CA SER A 271 -13.31 16.87 -5.92
C SER A 271 -13.42 16.23 -7.31
N VAL A 272 -12.77 16.80 -8.35
CA VAL A 272 -12.80 16.25 -9.71
C VAL A 272 -11.68 15.23 -9.96
N LEU A 273 -10.71 15.12 -9.04
CA LEU A 273 -9.65 14.11 -9.11
C LEU A 273 -10.12 12.68 -8.74
N GLY A 274 -11.41 12.48 -8.56
CA GLY A 274 -11.99 11.25 -8.06
C GLY A 274 -12.04 11.23 -6.54
N GLY A 275 -13.03 10.52 -6.00
CA GLY A 275 -13.36 10.56 -4.59
C GLY A 275 -13.18 9.25 -3.85
N VAL A 276 -13.55 9.33 -2.59
CA VAL A 276 -13.76 8.20 -1.68
C VAL A 276 -15.27 7.96 -1.64
N ASN A 277 -15.78 7.12 -2.55
CA ASN A 277 -17.22 6.86 -2.68
C ASN A 277 -17.71 5.83 -1.65
N ILE A 278 -16.83 4.95 -1.18
CA ILE A 278 -17.10 4.12 0.00
C ILE A 278 -16.62 4.90 1.22
N LYS A 279 -17.58 5.30 2.06
CA LYS A 279 -17.30 6.07 3.28
C LYS A 279 -17.21 5.18 4.52
N SER A 280 -16.78 3.93 4.33
CA SER A 280 -16.52 3.00 5.42
C SER A 280 -15.02 2.70 5.45
N PHE A 281 -14.40 2.77 6.64
CA PHE A 281 -12.97 2.71 6.83
C PHE A 281 -12.63 1.76 7.96
N MET A 282 -11.54 1.02 7.83
CA MET A 282 -11.08 0.11 8.87
C MET A 282 -9.55 0.16 9.00
N ALA A 283 -9.07 0.21 10.25
CA ALA A 283 -7.65 0.17 10.59
C ALA A 283 -7.43 -0.67 11.85
N THR A 284 -6.21 -1.17 12.04
CA THR A 284 -5.88 -2.01 13.20
C THR A 284 -4.76 -1.41 14.05
N ASN A 285 -4.55 -1.97 15.26
CA ASN A 285 -3.46 -1.57 16.14
C ASN A 285 -2.11 -1.84 15.51
N ASP A 286 -1.19 -0.86 15.56
CA ASP A 286 0.20 -1.09 15.19
C ASP A 286 1.17 -0.06 15.79
N PHE A 287 2.47 -0.35 15.63
CA PHE A 287 3.63 0.39 16.11
C PHE A 287 3.67 0.53 17.64
N VAL A 288 4.53 -0.25 18.23
CA VAL A 288 4.71 -0.28 19.69
C VAL A 288 5.40 0.99 20.14
N THR A 289 4.76 1.73 21.02
CA THR A 289 5.25 2.96 21.63
C THR A 289 6.20 2.68 22.80
N ALA A 290 6.82 3.72 23.36
CA ALA A 290 7.81 3.60 24.43
C ALA A 290 7.25 2.94 25.72
N ASP A 291 5.95 3.07 25.98
CA ASP A 291 5.24 2.47 27.10
C ASP A 291 4.72 1.04 26.82
N GLY A 292 4.97 0.52 25.63
CA GLY A 292 4.57 -0.83 25.21
C GLY A 292 3.16 -0.92 24.64
N GLU A 293 2.44 0.19 24.53
CA GLU A 293 1.12 0.27 23.90
C GLU A 293 1.25 0.41 22.37
N TYR A 294 0.19 0.82 21.66
CA TYR A 294 0.19 1.02 20.23
C TYR A 294 0.01 2.50 19.83
N LEU A 295 0.77 2.94 18.84
CA LEU A 295 0.67 4.27 18.24
C LEU A 295 -0.67 4.48 17.53
N PHE A 296 -1.04 3.54 16.69
CA PHE A 296 -2.34 3.53 16.03
C PHE A 296 -3.27 2.55 16.72
N GLU A 297 -4.52 2.99 16.90
CA GLU A 297 -5.58 2.21 17.49
C GLU A 297 -6.48 1.60 16.42
N GLN A 298 -6.98 0.40 16.69
CA GLN A 298 -7.93 -0.27 15.80
C GLN A 298 -9.27 0.46 15.78
N GLY A 299 -10.00 0.31 14.68
CA GLY A 299 -11.36 0.76 14.62
C GLY A 299 -11.98 0.59 13.24
N VAL A 300 -13.30 0.66 13.22
CA VAL A 300 -14.10 0.70 12.01
C VAL A 300 -15.08 1.86 12.06
N ILE A 301 -15.16 2.59 10.95
CA ILE A 301 -16.12 3.64 10.67
C ILE A 301 -17.00 3.13 9.55
N LEU A 302 -18.32 3.09 9.75
CA LEU A 302 -19.26 2.66 8.72
C LEU A 302 -20.08 3.84 8.19
N LYS A 303 -20.24 3.89 6.87
CA LYS A 303 -21.12 4.86 6.17
C LYS A 303 -20.83 6.34 6.47
N GLY A 304 -19.57 6.66 6.81
CA GLY A 304 -19.11 8.03 7.08
C GLY A 304 -19.44 8.57 8.47
N ASP A 305 -19.91 7.73 9.37
CA ASP A 305 -20.17 8.12 10.76
C ASP A 305 -18.88 8.16 11.56
N LEU A 306 -18.17 9.28 11.51
CA LEU A 306 -16.93 9.50 12.27
C LEU A 306 -17.14 9.51 13.79
N ALA A 307 -18.34 9.82 14.27
CA ALA A 307 -18.67 9.79 15.69
C ALA A 307 -18.94 8.37 16.19
N GLY A 308 -19.32 7.45 15.29
CA GLY A 308 -19.66 6.06 15.58
C GLY A 308 -18.50 5.09 15.41
N VAL A 309 -17.23 5.54 15.55
CA VAL A 309 -16.08 4.63 15.49
C VAL A 309 -16.17 3.54 16.56
N SER A 310 -16.06 2.26 16.15
CA SER A 310 -16.15 1.11 17.04
C SER A 310 -14.94 0.20 16.90
N ASP A 311 -14.73 -0.72 17.85
CA ASP A 311 -13.68 -1.72 17.77
C ASP A 311 -13.99 -2.75 16.67
N ILE A 312 -12.94 -3.32 16.10
CA ILE A 312 -13.08 -4.40 15.13
C ILE A 312 -13.50 -5.67 15.87
N ASN A 313 -14.62 -6.27 15.43
CA ASN A 313 -14.96 -7.63 15.78
C ASN A 313 -14.54 -8.56 14.63
N PRO A 314 -13.50 -9.40 14.81
CA PRO A 314 -13.01 -10.29 13.76
C PRO A 314 -14.07 -11.27 13.22
N ASP A 315 -15.04 -11.67 14.03
CA ASP A 315 -16.11 -12.61 13.63
C ASP A 315 -17.06 -12.04 12.57
N LEU A 316 -17.02 -10.73 12.33
CA LEU A 316 -17.85 -10.03 11.37
C LEU A 316 -17.21 -9.89 9.98
N ILE A 317 -16.01 -10.45 9.80
CA ILE A 317 -15.29 -10.48 8.52
C ILE A 317 -15.70 -11.71 7.73
N ALA A 318 -16.13 -11.52 6.49
CA ALA A 318 -16.41 -12.60 5.57
C ALA A 318 -15.94 -12.26 4.15
N GLU A 319 -15.47 -13.26 3.40
CA GLU A 319 -15.04 -13.12 2.02
C GLU A 319 -16.10 -13.65 1.07
N ASP A 320 -16.64 -12.77 0.20
CA ASP A 320 -17.53 -13.11 -0.89
C ASP A 320 -16.71 -13.48 -2.14
N VAL A 321 -17.20 -14.45 -2.93
CA VAL A 321 -16.54 -14.90 -4.16
C VAL A 321 -17.50 -14.95 -5.36
N THR A 322 -18.65 -14.29 -5.26
CA THR A 322 -19.69 -14.31 -6.32
C THR A 322 -19.10 -13.91 -7.67
N HIS A 323 -18.31 -12.84 -7.72
CA HIS A 323 -17.63 -12.36 -8.94
C HIS A 323 -16.12 -12.67 -8.95
N ALA A 324 -15.63 -13.47 -7.99
CA ALA A 324 -14.25 -13.93 -7.98
C ALA A 324 -14.14 -15.36 -8.55
N TRP A 325 -13.02 -15.67 -9.21
CA TRP A 325 -12.77 -16.97 -9.84
C TRP A 325 -12.49 -18.09 -8.81
N TYR A 326 -13.36 -18.22 -7.80
CA TYR A 326 -13.34 -19.28 -6.79
C TYR A 326 -14.72 -19.90 -6.62
N LYS A 327 -14.76 -21.11 -6.04
CA LYS A 327 -15.99 -21.82 -5.68
C LYS A 327 -16.32 -21.59 -4.21
N ALA A 328 -17.47 -21.01 -3.95
CA ALA A 328 -18.16 -21.05 -2.66
C ALA A 328 -19.64 -20.73 -2.88
N ASP A 329 -20.51 -21.32 -2.06
CA ASP A 329 -21.96 -21.13 -2.17
C ASP A 329 -22.45 -19.88 -1.41
N LYS A 330 -21.62 -19.36 -0.51
CA LYS A 330 -21.89 -18.18 0.33
C LYS A 330 -20.59 -17.55 0.79
N PRO A 331 -20.60 -16.28 1.25
CA PRO A 331 -19.47 -15.66 1.92
C PRO A 331 -18.97 -16.51 3.09
N GLN A 332 -17.66 -16.65 3.22
CA GLN A 332 -17.03 -17.50 4.22
C GLN A 332 -16.17 -16.66 5.18
N HIS A 333 -16.25 -16.97 6.46
CA HIS A 333 -15.32 -16.44 7.44
C HIS A 333 -13.90 -16.99 7.17
N PRO A 334 -12.81 -16.20 7.33
CA PRO A 334 -11.45 -16.64 6.97
C PRO A 334 -10.99 -17.92 7.67
N TYR A 335 -11.46 -18.22 8.89
CA TYR A 335 -11.15 -19.51 9.55
C TYR A 335 -11.70 -20.73 8.80
N ASP A 336 -12.81 -20.58 8.10
CA ASP A 336 -13.51 -21.65 7.38
C ASP A 336 -13.36 -21.49 5.86
N GLY A 337 -12.68 -20.43 5.42
CA GLY A 337 -12.49 -20.07 4.04
C GLY A 337 -11.76 -21.16 3.25
N THR A 338 -12.17 -21.30 1.99
CA THR A 338 -11.55 -22.22 1.04
C THR A 338 -11.01 -21.46 -0.16
N THR A 339 -9.95 -22.00 -0.76
CA THR A 339 -9.33 -21.44 -1.96
C THR A 339 -9.39 -22.50 -3.05
N ILE A 340 -10.56 -22.60 -3.72
CA ILE A 340 -10.81 -23.56 -4.79
C ILE A 340 -11.05 -22.77 -6.07
N PRO A 341 -10.12 -22.85 -7.06
CA PRO A 341 -10.23 -22.12 -8.33
C PRO A 341 -11.46 -22.47 -9.16
N ASP A 342 -12.02 -21.44 -9.85
CA ASP A 342 -13.14 -21.55 -10.76
C ASP A 342 -13.05 -20.48 -11.86
N TYR A 343 -12.09 -20.64 -12.76
CA TYR A 343 -11.80 -19.68 -13.82
C TYR A 343 -12.81 -19.75 -14.95
N THR A 344 -13.45 -18.61 -15.30
CA THR A 344 -14.47 -18.53 -16.35
C THR A 344 -14.01 -17.76 -17.60
N GLY A 345 -12.87 -17.07 -17.55
CA GLY A 345 -12.26 -16.39 -18.70
C GLY A 345 -12.78 -14.97 -18.96
N PHE A 346 -12.60 -14.53 -20.21
CA PHE A 346 -12.95 -13.22 -20.74
C PHE A 346 -14.00 -13.35 -21.84
N VAL A 347 -14.69 -12.22 -22.16
CA VAL A 347 -15.64 -12.13 -23.28
C VAL A 347 -15.17 -11.06 -24.28
N GLU A 348 -15.35 -11.30 -25.58
CA GLU A 348 -15.02 -10.29 -26.60
C GLU A 348 -16.06 -9.18 -26.64
N ARG A 349 -15.61 -7.92 -26.57
CA ARG A 349 -16.44 -6.71 -26.71
C ARG A 349 -15.74 -5.64 -27.54
N ASP A 350 -16.51 -4.74 -28.11
CA ASP A 350 -16.00 -3.52 -28.73
C ASP A 350 -15.49 -2.55 -27.65
N THR A 351 -14.31 -1.99 -27.87
CA THR A 351 -13.63 -1.04 -26.97
C THR A 351 -13.19 0.19 -27.75
N VAL A 352 -12.67 1.20 -27.06
CA VAL A 352 -12.03 2.38 -27.72
C VAL A 352 -10.82 2.00 -28.58
N TYR A 353 -10.26 0.81 -28.38
CA TYR A 353 -9.10 0.29 -29.13
C TYR A 353 -9.48 -0.79 -30.15
N GLY A 354 -10.77 -0.99 -30.45
CA GLY A 354 -11.29 -2.07 -31.28
C GLY A 354 -11.81 -3.26 -30.48
N LYS A 355 -11.98 -4.44 -31.10
CA LYS A 355 -12.41 -5.66 -30.41
C LYS A 355 -11.31 -6.24 -29.56
N LEU A 356 -11.57 -6.38 -28.28
CA LEU A 356 -10.65 -6.96 -27.31
C LEU A 356 -11.37 -7.95 -26.37
N PRO A 357 -10.65 -8.94 -25.80
CA PRO A 357 -11.13 -9.67 -24.63
C PRO A 357 -11.33 -8.72 -23.46
N THR A 358 -12.53 -8.71 -22.87
CA THR A 358 -12.91 -7.87 -21.73
C THR A 358 -13.40 -8.71 -20.57
N LEU A 359 -13.42 -8.11 -19.38
CA LEU A 359 -13.98 -8.72 -18.18
C LEU A 359 -15.49 -8.95 -18.35
N ASP A 360 -15.95 -10.12 -17.94
CA ASP A 360 -17.38 -10.43 -17.92
C ASP A 360 -17.98 -9.96 -16.59
N GLY A 361 -18.42 -8.70 -16.57
CA GLY A 361 -18.94 -8.05 -15.37
C GLY A 361 -20.24 -8.64 -14.79
N ASP A 362 -20.93 -9.48 -15.56
CA ASP A 362 -22.14 -10.18 -15.11
C ASP A 362 -21.82 -11.52 -14.42
N ASN A 363 -20.58 -12.02 -14.57
CA ASN A 363 -20.09 -13.28 -14.02
C ASN A 363 -18.84 -13.05 -13.15
N LYS A 364 -17.95 -14.04 -13.12
CA LYS A 364 -16.68 -13.95 -12.40
C LYS A 364 -15.63 -13.25 -13.27
N TYR A 365 -14.88 -12.29 -12.70
CA TYR A 365 -13.94 -11.49 -13.47
C TYR A 365 -12.61 -11.19 -12.76
N SER A 366 -12.39 -11.69 -11.54
CA SER A 366 -11.17 -11.39 -10.78
C SER A 366 -10.69 -12.59 -9.97
N TRP A 367 -9.36 -12.69 -9.76
CA TRP A 367 -8.80 -13.60 -8.76
C TRP A 367 -8.82 -13.02 -7.35
N VAL A 368 -9.21 -11.77 -7.16
CA VAL A 368 -9.35 -11.16 -5.83
C VAL A 368 -10.71 -11.55 -5.24
N LYS A 369 -10.73 -11.99 -3.98
CA LYS A 369 -11.97 -12.17 -3.21
C LYS A 369 -12.52 -10.80 -2.78
N SER A 370 -13.77 -10.76 -2.33
CA SER A 370 -14.43 -9.55 -1.84
C SER A 370 -14.67 -9.61 -0.34
N PRO A 371 -13.71 -9.24 0.51
CA PRO A 371 -13.93 -9.16 1.95
C PRO A 371 -14.97 -8.09 2.26
N ARG A 372 -15.79 -8.37 3.28
CA ARG A 372 -16.80 -7.45 3.81
C ARG A 372 -16.76 -7.47 5.34
N TYR A 373 -17.00 -6.33 5.94
CA TYR A 373 -17.20 -6.20 7.38
C TYR A 373 -18.68 -5.98 7.65
N GLN A 374 -19.33 -6.86 8.38
CA GLN A 374 -20.80 -6.87 8.57
C GLN A 374 -21.58 -6.86 7.22
N GLY A 375 -21.00 -7.39 6.16
CA GLY A 375 -21.56 -7.38 4.81
C GLY A 375 -21.47 -6.03 4.09
N GLU A 376 -20.68 -5.07 4.60
CA GLU A 376 -20.41 -3.79 3.97
C GLU A 376 -18.97 -3.75 3.41
N PRO A 377 -18.74 -3.14 2.24
CA PRO A 377 -17.40 -2.87 1.75
C PRO A 377 -16.72 -1.81 2.62
N VAL A 378 -15.43 -1.97 2.89
CA VAL A 378 -14.63 -1.00 3.64
C VAL A 378 -13.34 -0.70 2.91
N GLU A 379 -12.89 0.57 2.95
CA GLU A 379 -11.57 0.98 2.51
C GLU A 379 -10.58 0.80 3.65
N VAL A 380 -9.40 0.28 3.34
CA VAL A 380 -8.26 0.19 4.24
C VAL A 380 -7.05 0.91 3.64
N GLY A 381 -6.12 1.34 4.46
CA GLY A 381 -4.91 2.04 4.03
C GLY A 381 -4.61 3.28 4.86
N PRO A 382 -3.61 4.07 4.45
CA PRO A 382 -3.20 5.25 5.19
C PRO A 382 -4.33 6.23 5.52
N LEU A 383 -5.26 6.45 4.58
CA LEU A 383 -6.43 7.30 4.82
C LEU A 383 -7.34 6.71 5.91
N ALA A 384 -7.66 5.43 5.82
CA ALA A 384 -8.49 4.73 6.81
C ALA A 384 -7.84 4.77 8.20
N CYS A 385 -6.53 4.48 8.28
CA CYS A 385 -5.77 4.54 9.53
C CYS A 385 -5.84 5.93 10.18
N LEU A 386 -5.63 7.01 9.40
CA LEU A 386 -5.70 8.36 9.95
C LEU A 386 -7.12 8.76 10.34
N LEU A 387 -8.15 8.42 9.55
CA LEU A 387 -9.54 8.76 9.86
C LEU A 387 -10.04 8.05 11.13
N VAL A 388 -9.72 6.77 11.30
CA VAL A 388 -10.05 6.00 12.51
C VAL A 388 -9.39 6.63 13.73
N ASN A 389 -8.10 6.94 13.65
CA ASN A 389 -7.35 7.51 14.76
C ASN A 389 -7.72 8.98 15.05
N TYR A 390 -8.05 9.75 14.02
CA TYR A 390 -8.60 11.10 14.16
C TYR A 390 -9.95 11.07 14.90
N ALA A 391 -10.84 10.16 14.50
CA ALA A 391 -12.16 9.98 15.12
C ALA A 391 -12.06 9.48 16.59
N ARG A 392 -11.03 8.69 16.91
CA ARG A 392 -10.72 8.28 18.31
C ARG A 392 -10.08 9.39 19.14
N GLY A 393 -9.71 10.52 18.54
CA GLY A 393 -9.03 11.61 19.24
C GLY A 393 -7.56 11.36 19.55
N ASN A 394 -6.89 10.44 18.79
CA ASN A 394 -5.46 10.23 18.91
C ASN A 394 -4.71 11.53 18.61
N GLN A 395 -4.14 12.16 19.65
CA GLN A 395 -3.62 13.54 19.58
C GLN A 395 -2.51 13.68 18.54
N VAL A 396 -1.66 12.67 18.37
CA VAL A 396 -0.56 12.70 17.38
C VAL A 396 -1.13 12.78 15.95
N VAL A 397 -2.19 12.05 15.68
CA VAL A 397 -2.87 12.06 14.38
C VAL A 397 -3.68 13.34 14.19
N VAL A 398 -4.41 13.78 15.21
CA VAL A 398 -5.21 15.03 15.18
C VAL A 398 -4.31 16.22 14.88
N ASP A 399 -3.17 16.34 15.56
CA ASP A 399 -2.22 17.44 15.35
C ASP A 399 -1.60 17.39 13.94
N ALA A 400 -1.24 16.21 13.45
CA ALA A 400 -0.65 16.05 12.12
C ALA A 400 -1.63 16.41 11.00
N VAL A 401 -2.88 15.93 11.10
CA VAL A 401 -3.94 16.23 10.13
C VAL A 401 -4.28 17.70 10.14
N ASN A 402 -4.58 18.27 11.31
CA ASN A 402 -4.94 19.69 11.44
C ASN A 402 -3.79 20.62 11.00
N GLY A 403 -2.54 20.26 11.32
CA GLY A 403 -1.37 21.01 10.87
C GLY A 403 -1.21 21.02 9.34
N LEU A 404 -1.52 19.92 8.65
CA LEU A 404 -1.51 19.89 7.19
C LEU A 404 -2.66 20.71 6.59
N LEU A 405 -3.88 20.55 7.09
CA LEU A 405 -5.05 21.31 6.64
C LEU A 405 -4.83 22.83 6.82
N GLN A 406 -4.30 23.25 7.97
CA GLN A 406 -3.93 24.66 8.21
C GLN A 406 -2.86 25.14 7.22
N ARG A 407 -1.83 24.33 6.95
CA ARG A 407 -0.73 24.68 6.04
C ARG A 407 -1.19 24.82 4.60
N THR A 408 -2.15 24.01 4.16
CA THR A 408 -2.66 23.99 2.78
C THR A 408 -3.87 24.90 2.58
N GLY A 409 -4.54 25.32 3.65
CA GLY A 409 -5.80 26.07 3.61
C GLY A 409 -6.99 25.24 3.10
N LEU A 410 -6.85 23.91 3.04
CA LEU A 410 -7.91 23.02 2.57
C LEU A 410 -8.82 22.58 3.73
N PRO A 411 -10.12 22.36 3.46
CA PRO A 411 -11.04 21.82 4.46
C PRO A 411 -10.83 20.30 4.65
N ILE A 412 -11.38 19.75 5.74
CA ILE A 412 -11.24 18.32 6.07
C ILE A 412 -11.84 17.41 4.99
N GLU A 413 -12.83 17.86 4.24
CA GLU A 413 -13.46 17.14 3.15
C GLU A 413 -12.46 16.81 2.02
N ALA A 414 -11.37 17.57 1.88
CA ALA A 414 -10.29 17.31 0.93
C ALA A 414 -9.58 15.97 1.20
N LEU A 415 -9.66 15.43 2.41
CA LEU A 415 -9.14 14.08 2.72
C LEU A 415 -9.92 12.98 1.98
N PHE A 416 -11.18 13.20 1.65
CA PHE A 416 -12.03 12.22 0.94
C PHE A 416 -11.86 12.31 -0.58
N THR A 417 -10.63 12.47 -1.03
CA THR A 417 -10.24 12.56 -2.45
C THR A 417 -8.98 11.77 -2.73
N THR A 418 -8.66 11.59 -3.99
CA THR A 418 -7.39 10.98 -4.44
C THR A 418 -6.17 11.71 -3.87
N LEU A 419 -6.19 13.04 -3.85
CA LEU A 419 -5.13 13.86 -3.26
C LEU A 419 -5.07 13.65 -1.73
N GLY A 420 -6.22 13.60 -1.06
CA GLY A 420 -6.31 13.34 0.39
C GLY A 420 -5.75 11.97 0.77
N ARG A 421 -6.04 10.91 -0.03
CA ARG A 421 -5.44 9.58 0.18
C ARG A 421 -3.92 9.61 0.06
N THR A 422 -3.40 10.36 -0.92
CA THR A 422 -1.97 10.55 -1.13
C THR A 422 -1.32 11.33 0.03
N ALA A 423 -1.98 12.39 0.50
CA ALA A 423 -1.54 13.19 1.64
C ALA A 423 -1.56 12.40 2.96
N ALA A 424 -2.57 11.56 3.17
CA ALA A 424 -2.67 10.69 4.33
C ALA A 424 -1.47 9.72 4.42
N ARG A 425 -1.01 9.19 3.30
CA ARG A 425 0.19 8.33 3.25
C ARG A 425 1.44 9.08 3.71
N MET A 426 1.63 10.32 3.29
CA MET A 426 2.76 11.14 3.76
C MET A 426 2.66 11.41 5.26
N LEU A 427 1.48 11.77 5.77
CA LEU A 427 1.29 12.01 7.21
C LEU A 427 1.59 10.76 8.03
N GLN A 428 1.06 9.60 7.63
CA GLN A 428 1.36 8.32 8.29
C GLN A 428 2.87 8.05 8.30
N THR A 429 3.58 8.32 7.19
CA THR A 429 5.03 8.16 7.10
C THR A 429 5.77 9.07 8.10
N SER A 430 5.39 10.34 8.18
CA SER A 430 5.99 11.32 9.11
C SER A 430 5.73 10.95 10.57
N ILE A 431 4.52 10.50 10.90
CA ILE A 431 4.15 10.05 12.25
C ILE A 431 4.98 8.81 12.64
N VAL A 432 5.02 7.79 11.77
CA VAL A 432 5.75 6.54 12.02
C VAL A 432 7.26 6.79 12.14
N ALA A 433 7.83 7.69 11.35
CA ALA A 433 9.24 8.06 11.46
C ALA A 433 9.56 8.68 12.84
N LYS A 434 8.72 9.59 13.34
CA LYS A 434 8.92 10.24 14.64
C LYS A 434 8.77 9.24 15.79
N GLU A 435 7.75 8.40 15.75
CA GLU A 435 7.53 7.39 16.79
C GLU A 435 8.60 6.29 16.75
N GLY A 436 9.06 5.88 15.59
CA GLY A 436 10.16 4.92 15.46
C GLY A 436 11.44 5.34 16.18
N LEU A 437 11.75 6.65 16.21
CA LEU A 437 12.88 7.15 16.98
C LEU A 437 12.64 7.04 18.48
N ARG A 438 11.41 7.31 18.97
CA ARG A 438 11.04 7.13 20.38
C ARG A 438 11.09 5.66 20.80
N THR A 439 10.56 4.77 19.96
CA THR A 439 10.65 3.31 20.16
C THR A 439 12.11 2.84 20.21
N PHE A 440 12.99 3.42 19.36
CA PHE A 440 14.42 3.13 19.40
C PHE A 440 15.05 3.56 20.73
N ASP A 441 14.77 4.75 21.22
CA ASP A 441 15.28 5.22 22.51
C ASP A 441 14.72 4.39 23.70
N ALA A 442 13.46 3.90 23.59
CA ALA A 442 12.88 2.97 24.55
C ALA A 442 13.59 1.60 24.55
N LEU A 443 13.92 1.06 23.36
CA LEU A 443 14.74 -0.13 23.23
C LEU A 443 16.09 0.05 23.93
N LEU A 444 16.80 1.17 23.70
CA LEU A 444 18.08 1.47 24.34
C LEU A 444 17.98 1.51 25.88
N THR A 445 16.87 1.94 26.39
CA THR A 445 16.60 1.96 27.84
C THR A 445 16.33 0.56 28.37
N ASN A 446 15.49 -0.22 27.67
CA ASN A 446 15.09 -1.56 28.13
C ASN A 446 16.21 -2.58 28.13
N ILE A 447 17.10 -2.54 27.11
CA ILE A 447 18.26 -3.48 27.03
C ILE A 447 19.26 -3.36 28.16
N GLN A 448 19.22 -2.27 28.96
CA GLN A 448 20.07 -2.11 30.15
C GLN A 448 19.65 -3.04 31.28
N SER A 449 18.39 -3.49 31.30
CA SER A 449 17.82 -4.33 32.36
C SER A 449 17.35 -5.69 31.88
N ASP A 450 17.01 -5.82 30.59
CA ASP A 450 16.50 -7.06 29.98
C ASP A 450 17.00 -7.17 28.53
N ASP A 451 17.68 -8.25 28.19
CA ASP A 451 18.17 -8.56 26.84
C ASP A 451 17.36 -9.66 26.14
N GLY A 452 16.26 -10.09 26.73
CA GLY A 452 15.39 -11.14 26.21
C GLY A 452 14.73 -10.72 24.88
N THR A 453 14.84 -11.60 23.87
CA THR A 453 14.26 -11.38 22.52
C THR A 453 13.45 -12.57 22.03
N TYR A 454 13.41 -13.66 22.80
CA TYR A 454 12.80 -14.92 22.36
C TYR A 454 12.25 -15.75 23.51
N ILE A 455 11.08 -16.35 23.28
CA ILE A 455 10.47 -17.38 24.12
C ILE A 455 10.23 -18.60 23.25
N LYS A 456 10.67 -19.79 23.72
CA LYS A 456 10.49 -21.04 22.98
C LYS A 456 8.99 -21.38 22.86
N PRO A 457 8.47 -21.59 21.64
CA PRO A 457 7.08 -22.03 21.47
C PRO A 457 6.88 -23.46 21.95
N GLU A 458 5.71 -23.72 22.56
CA GLU A 458 5.26 -25.03 22.92
C GLU A 458 4.06 -25.42 22.06
N LEU A 459 4.18 -26.51 21.30
CA LEU A 459 3.16 -27.04 20.42
C LEU A 459 2.84 -28.50 20.79
N ASP A 460 1.63 -28.72 21.31
CA ASP A 460 1.10 -30.08 21.59
C ASP A 460 0.34 -30.57 20.35
N SER A 461 0.87 -31.61 19.71
CA SER A 461 0.25 -32.19 18.51
C SER A 461 -1.11 -32.85 18.74
N ASN A 462 -1.49 -33.09 20.00
CA ASN A 462 -2.80 -33.64 20.34
C ASN A 462 -3.90 -32.57 20.50
N LYS A 463 -3.52 -31.30 20.45
CA LYS A 463 -4.44 -30.14 20.53
C LYS A 463 -4.68 -29.50 19.17
N GLU A 464 -5.86 -28.93 19.05
CA GLU A 464 -6.18 -28.01 17.95
C GLU A 464 -5.97 -26.56 18.42
N TYR A 465 -5.42 -25.71 17.54
CA TYR A 465 -5.20 -24.30 17.81
C TYR A 465 -5.80 -23.47 16.69
N VAL A 466 -6.41 -22.36 17.04
CA VAL A 466 -6.99 -21.40 16.11
C VAL A 466 -6.51 -20.01 16.51
N GLY A 467 -6.03 -19.25 15.57
CA GLY A 467 -5.54 -17.90 15.84
C GLY A 467 -5.52 -17.04 14.59
N HIS A 468 -5.47 -15.73 14.80
CA HIS A 468 -5.27 -14.76 13.77
C HIS A 468 -4.37 -13.63 14.28
N ALA A 469 -3.78 -12.91 13.36
CA ALA A 469 -3.15 -11.61 13.63
C ALA A 469 -3.67 -10.58 12.66
N MET A 470 -3.74 -9.32 13.12
CA MET A 470 -4.06 -8.15 12.34
C MET A 470 -2.98 -7.10 12.57
N ILE A 471 -2.40 -6.58 11.50
CA ILE A 471 -1.41 -5.51 11.55
C ILE A 471 -1.73 -4.43 10.52
N GLU A 472 -1.30 -3.21 10.78
CA GLU A 472 -1.35 -2.12 9.79
C GLU A 472 -0.13 -2.25 8.86
N ALA A 473 -0.33 -2.81 7.66
CA ALA A 473 0.69 -2.83 6.62
C ALA A 473 0.73 -1.48 5.87
N PRO A 474 1.76 -1.18 5.06
CA PRO A 474 1.83 0.11 4.32
C PRO A 474 0.59 0.42 3.46
N ARG A 475 -0.17 -0.61 3.08
CA ARG A 475 -1.39 -0.51 2.25
C ARG A 475 -2.68 -0.66 3.03
N GLY A 476 -2.59 -0.80 4.38
CA GLY A 476 -3.72 -0.90 5.29
C GLY A 476 -3.77 -2.21 6.08
N MET A 477 -4.92 -2.52 6.65
CA MET A 477 -5.13 -3.68 7.51
C MET A 477 -4.85 -5.00 6.78
N LEU A 478 -3.83 -5.70 7.26
CA LEU A 478 -3.46 -7.06 6.87
C LEU A 478 -3.87 -8.04 7.97
N SER A 479 -4.55 -9.11 7.61
CA SER A 479 -4.84 -10.19 8.55
C SER A 479 -4.48 -11.57 8.00
N HIS A 480 -3.91 -12.41 8.89
CA HIS A 480 -3.62 -13.82 8.62
C HIS A 480 -4.35 -14.69 9.63
N TRP A 481 -4.94 -15.77 9.14
CA TRP A 481 -5.82 -16.66 9.91
C TRP A 481 -5.33 -18.09 9.78
N ILE A 482 -5.19 -18.81 10.91
CA ILE A 482 -4.61 -20.15 10.94
C ILE A 482 -5.42 -21.11 11.80
N ARG A 483 -5.57 -22.34 11.31
CA ARG A 483 -5.97 -23.51 12.09
C ARG A 483 -4.81 -24.50 12.10
N ILE A 484 -4.48 -25.02 13.27
CA ILE A 484 -3.41 -26.00 13.49
C ILE A 484 -4.04 -27.26 14.09
N LYS A 485 -3.78 -28.41 13.48
CA LYS A 485 -4.27 -29.70 13.92
C LYS A 485 -3.21 -30.77 13.68
N GLY A 486 -3.03 -31.68 14.65
CA GLY A 486 -1.97 -32.68 14.55
C GLY A 486 -0.56 -32.10 14.49
N GLY A 487 -0.35 -30.87 15.02
CA GLY A 487 0.92 -30.16 14.94
C GLY A 487 1.24 -29.53 13.57
N LEU A 488 0.33 -29.59 12.60
CA LEU A 488 0.48 -29.07 11.25
C LEU A 488 -0.62 -28.04 10.92
N VAL A 489 -0.36 -27.19 9.93
CA VAL A 489 -1.35 -26.25 9.41
C VAL A 489 -2.47 -27.03 8.71
N GLU A 490 -3.67 -26.94 9.25
CA GLU A 490 -4.89 -27.53 8.65
C GLU A 490 -5.52 -26.59 7.63
N ASN A 491 -5.65 -25.30 7.97
CA ASN A 491 -6.16 -24.27 7.10
C ASN A 491 -5.43 -22.94 7.31
N TYR A 492 -5.32 -22.17 6.24
CA TYR A 492 -4.72 -20.84 6.27
C TYR A 492 -5.42 -19.92 5.28
N GLN A 493 -5.72 -18.69 5.72
CA GLN A 493 -6.26 -17.64 4.87
C GLN A 493 -5.57 -16.31 5.19
N ALA A 494 -5.38 -15.50 4.16
CA ALA A 494 -4.81 -14.16 4.28
C ALA A 494 -5.76 -13.14 3.64
N VAL A 495 -6.32 -12.26 4.47
CA VAL A 495 -7.14 -11.13 3.99
C VAL A 495 -6.24 -9.91 4.01
N VAL A 496 -5.77 -9.52 2.83
CA VAL A 496 -4.74 -8.49 2.69
C VAL A 496 -5.33 -7.12 2.30
N PRO A 497 -4.62 -6.00 2.52
CA PRO A 497 -5.17 -4.67 2.25
C PRO A 497 -5.72 -4.50 0.83
N THR A 498 -4.98 -4.96 -0.18
CA THR A 498 -5.43 -4.86 -1.57
C THR A 498 -6.61 -5.78 -1.88
N THR A 499 -6.84 -6.87 -1.12
CA THR A 499 -8.05 -7.69 -1.24
C THR A 499 -9.28 -6.89 -0.81
N TRP A 500 -9.19 -6.11 0.28
CA TRP A 500 -10.26 -5.20 0.69
C TRP A 500 -10.57 -4.16 -0.37
N ASN A 501 -9.51 -3.51 -0.92
CA ASN A 501 -9.66 -2.36 -1.79
C ASN A 501 -9.99 -2.74 -3.25
N ALA A 502 -9.44 -3.83 -3.78
CA ALA A 502 -9.60 -4.29 -5.16
C ALA A 502 -10.62 -5.44 -5.30
N GLY A 503 -11.32 -5.81 -4.25
CA GLY A 503 -12.35 -6.85 -4.29
C GLY A 503 -13.46 -6.48 -5.29
N PRO A 504 -13.88 -7.42 -6.15
CA PRO A 504 -14.95 -7.19 -7.10
C PRO A 504 -16.31 -6.97 -6.42
N VAL A 505 -17.33 -6.69 -7.22
CA VAL A 505 -18.72 -6.59 -6.76
C VAL A 505 -19.11 -7.86 -5.99
N ASP A 506 -19.83 -7.72 -4.89
CA ASP A 506 -20.33 -8.84 -4.09
C ASP A 506 -21.73 -9.30 -4.52
N ALA A 507 -22.26 -10.34 -3.86
CA ALA A 507 -23.60 -10.89 -4.13
C ALA A 507 -24.75 -9.88 -3.95
N LYS A 508 -24.52 -8.76 -3.23
CA LYS A 508 -25.51 -7.69 -3.03
C LYS A 508 -25.38 -6.57 -4.08
N GLY A 509 -24.45 -6.68 -5.03
CA GLY A 509 -24.16 -5.64 -6.01
C GLY A 509 -23.32 -4.48 -5.45
N GLN A 510 -22.65 -4.64 -4.31
CA GLN A 510 -21.82 -3.61 -3.69
C GLN A 510 -20.41 -3.67 -4.25
N MET A 511 -19.92 -2.55 -4.82
CA MET A 511 -18.56 -2.43 -5.36
C MET A 511 -17.50 -2.42 -4.25
N GLY A 512 -16.30 -2.89 -4.57
CA GLY A 512 -15.11 -2.62 -3.75
C GLY A 512 -14.60 -1.17 -3.93
N PRO A 513 -13.69 -0.71 -3.04
CA PRO A 513 -13.18 0.67 -3.06
C PRO A 513 -12.59 1.13 -4.40
N TYR A 514 -11.84 0.28 -5.13
CA TYR A 514 -11.29 0.65 -6.44
C TYR A 514 -12.40 1.00 -7.44
N GLU A 515 -13.33 0.09 -7.63
CA GLU A 515 -14.42 0.26 -8.60
C GLU A 515 -15.29 1.44 -8.22
N ALA A 516 -15.69 1.55 -6.96
CA ALA A 516 -16.52 2.64 -6.47
C ALA A 516 -15.86 4.02 -6.65
N SER A 517 -14.52 4.12 -6.46
CA SER A 517 -13.80 5.38 -6.59
C SER A 517 -13.71 5.91 -8.02
N LEU A 518 -13.96 5.05 -9.02
CA LEU A 518 -13.93 5.42 -10.43
C LEU A 518 -15.29 5.93 -10.96
N ILE A 519 -16.37 5.61 -10.28
CA ILE A 519 -17.72 6.01 -10.73
C ILE A 519 -17.89 7.53 -10.67
N GLY A 520 -18.39 8.09 -11.77
CA GLY A 520 -18.59 9.53 -11.92
C GLY A 520 -17.35 10.32 -12.33
N LEU A 521 -16.19 9.64 -12.48
CA LEU A 521 -14.96 10.27 -12.96
C LEU A 521 -15.11 10.70 -14.43
N LYS A 522 -14.75 11.94 -14.74
CA LYS A 522 -14.68 12.42 -16.10
C LYS A 522 -13.28 12.25 -16.65
N LEU A 523 -13.14 11.60 -17.80
CA LEU A 523 -11.87 11.45 -18.51
C LEU A 523 -11.69 12.59 -19.52
N GLU A 524 -10.51 13.18 -19.57
CA GLU A 524 -10.15 14.14 -20.60
C GLU A 524 -10.05 13.45 -21.97
N ASP A 525 -9.34 12.32 -22.01
CA ASP A 525 -9.16 11.49 -23.19
C ASP A 525 -9.28 10.00 -22.82
N PRO A 526 -10.37 9.32 -23.21
CA PRO A 526 -10.53 7.88 -22.95
C PRO A 526 -9.40 7.00 -23.51
N ALA A 527 -8.66 7.46 -24.53
CA ALA A 527 -7.51 6.76 -25.06
C ALA A 527 -6.23 6.95 -24.21
N LYS A 528 -6.25 7.91 -23.28
CA LYS A 528 -5.15 8.24 -22.37
C LYS A 528 -5.67 8.42 -20.94
N PRO A 529 -6.20 7.39 -20.29
CA PRO A 529 -6.99 7.47 -19.06
C PRO A 529 -6.13 7.73 -17.82
N LEU A 530 -5.39 8.83 -17.77
CA LEU A 530 -4.49 9.20 -16.68
C LEU A 530 -5.25 9.31 -15.35
N GLU A 531 -6.48 9.81 -15.38
CA GLU A 531 -7.31 10.02 -14.20
C GLU A 531 -7.66 8.67 -13.53
N VAL A 532 -7.95 7.62 -14.32
CA VAL A 532 -8.17 6.26 -13.79
C VAL A 532 -6.91 5.75 -13.11
N ILE A 533 -5.77 5.88 -13.78
CA ILE A 533 -4.46 5.44 -13.27
C ILE A 533 -4.12 6.17 -11.97
N ARG A 534 -4.33 7.50 -11.92
CA ARG A 534 -4.08 8.33 -10.73
C ARG A 534 -4.91 7.89 -9.52
N ILE A 535 -6.19 7.58 -9.71
CA ILE A 535 -7.05 7.08 -8.63
C ILE A 535 -6.54 5.73 -8.14
N ILE A 536 -6.31 4.79 -9.04
CA ILE A 536 -5.87 3.42 -8.69
C ILE A 536 -4.52 3.47 -7.97
N HIS A 537 -3.55 4.23 -8.47
CA HIS A 537 -2.25 4.37 -7.81
C HIS A 537 -2.33 5.00 -6.41
N SER A 538 -3.32 5.86 -6.14
CA SER A 538 -3.49 6.45 -4.81
C SER A 538 -3.72 5.41 -3.71
N PHE A 539 -4.25 4.24 -4.04
CA PHE A 539 -4.43 3.11 -3.12
C PHE A 539 -3.14 2.28 -2.91
N ASP A 540 -2.10 2.48 -3.73
CA ASP A 540 -0.88 1.67 -3.73
C ASP A 540 -1.17 0.17 -3.98
N PRO A 541 -1.58 -0.23 -5.21
CA PRO A 541 -1.93 -1.61 -5.50
C PRO A 541 -0.79 -2.59 -5.27
N CYS A 542 -1.07 -3.66 -4.52
CA CYS A 542 -0.17 -4.79 -4.33
C CYS A 542 -0.90 -6.09 -4.67
N MET A 543 -0.93 -6.41 -5.97
CA MET A 543 -1.80 -7.48 -6.48
C MET A 543 -1.27 -8.88 -6.17
N ALA A 544 0.04 -9.08 -6.11
CA ALA A 544 0.61 -10.35 -5.66
C ALA A 544 0.28 -10.65 -4.19
N CYS A 545 -0.02 -9.62 -3.38
CA CYS A 545 -0.56 -9.79 -2.04
C CYS A 545 -2.01 -10.29 -2.09
N ALA A 546 -2.80 -9.77 -3.00
CA ALA A 546 -4.24 -10.03 -3.07
C ALA A 546 -4.59 -11.39 -3.70
N VAL A 547 -3.65 -12.04 -4.41
CA VAL A 547 -3.90 -13.26 -5.19
C VAL A 547 -2.70 -14.19 -5.29
N HIS A 548 -2.93 -15.51 -5.26
CA HIS A 548 -1.87 -16.50 -5.14
C HIS A 548 -2.11 -17.80 -5.93
N VAL A 549 -1.52 -18.05 -7.12
CA VAL A 549 -1.37 -19.41 -7.75
C VAL A 549 -0.44 -19.58 -8.94
N MET A 550 0.09 -20.80 -9.07
CA MET A 550 0.34 -21.52 -10.35
C MET A 550 -0.52 -22.78 -10.42
N ASP A 551 -0.84 -23.26 -11.66
CA ASP A 551 -1.37 -24.61 -11.90
C ASP A 551 -0.38 -25.64 -11.33
N TYR A 552 -0.92 -26.70 -10.70
CA TYR A 552 -0.13 -27.79 -10.13
C TYR A 552 0.67 -28.59 -11.18
N LYS A 553 0.45 -28.35 -12.47
CA LYS A 553 1.19 -28.95 -13.61
C LYS A 553 2.19 -28.00 -14.26
N GLY A 554 2.34 -26.76 -13.75
CA GLY A 554 3.29 -25.78 -14.30
C GLY A 554 2.92 -25.21 -15.67
N GLN A 555 1.67 -25.33 -16.11
CA GLN A 555 1.22 -24.77 -17.38
C GLN A 555 0.79 -23.31 -17.22
N SER A 556 1.34 -22.42 -18.08
CA SER A 556 0.90 -21.04 -18.22
C SER A 556 -0.53 -21.01 -18.81
N LEU A 557 -1.45 -20.35 -18.10
CA LEU A 557 -2.85 -20.18 -18.57
C LEU A 557 -3.02 -18.94 -19.48
N GLY A 558 -2.00 -18.56 -20.21
CA GLY A 558 -2.06 -17.49 -21.21
C GLY A 558 -0.78 -16.68 -21.28
N GLU A 559 -0.14 -16.63 -22.44
CA GLU A 559 0.96 -15.72 -22.76
C GLU A 559 0.37 -14.41 -23.29
N PHE A 560 0.46 -13.34 -22.51
CA PHE A 560 0.24 -11.97 -23.01
C PHE A 560 1.59 -11.42 -23.48
N ARG A 561 1.74 -11.21 -24.78
CA ARG A 561 2.88 -10.49 -25.34
C ARG A 561 2.55 -8.99 -25.32
N ILE A 562 3.27 -8.25 -24.49
CA ILE A 562 3.35 -6.80 -24.64
C ILE A 562 4.27 -6.55 -25.85
N ASP A 563 3.75 -5.95 -26.90
CA ASP A 563 4.60 -5.43 -27.98
C ASP A 563 5.19 -4.09 -27.53
N PRO A 564 6.50 -4.04 -27.18
CA PRO A 564 7.12 -2.79 -26.75
C PRO A 564 7.25 -1.75 -27.88
N ASN A 565 6.85 -2.11 -29.12
CA ASN A 565 6.91 -1.26 -30.30
C ASN A 565 5.53 -0.87 -30.86
N ALA A 566 4.44 -1.22 -30.19
CA ALA A 566 3.12 -0.71 -30.56
C ALA A 566 3.09 0.80 -30.32
N ARG A 567 3.15 1.57 -31.43
CA ARG A 567 3.11 3.05 -31.47
C ARG A 567 1.69 3.55 -31.28
#